data_e04ebdcb8157a14109fb5dec8d8a5990
#
_entry.id   e04ebdcb8157a14109fb5dec8d8a5990
#
_cell.length_a   1.000
_cell.length_b   1.000
_cell.length_c   1.000
_cell.angle_alpha   90.00
_cell.angle_beta   90.00
_cell.angle_gamma   90.00
#
_symmetry.space_group_name_H-M   'P 1'
#
loop_
_entity.id
_entity.type
_entity.pdbx_description
1 polymer ?
#
loop_
_entity_poly.entity_id
_entity_poly.type
_entity_poly.pdbx_seq_one_letter_code
_entity_poly.pdbx_strand_id
1 'polypeptide(L)'
;MTTPLHGSLEAARKLVAGAQEKIDRLRNVEPYLIDLSLRENAFGARVGQTLQDKLAILPKLREFGFQNILLGTLDYAMPDELEVDDDFMMYLRDHRIDTTGGFAFTDIGIANPDGTFTPSPSMLKLKAYEVPNTLHEIYLSPEGMKGQYDFETLRRSLPATIAWLHANVRGDHGGKPRILINIVDGCDAFAENLEQTCEILALLAGQPIEGVSLEDDRGTYMPFQVGAYVAVARSYLPPPLKLLVHMHTGGGFENASLIEALLNGADGVWGGLPKRAAIIGHASLGELIANLVRVGNPHMKAYRLDQLLPLATSLQVLDEQAAVPDDLPILGANAYRLTMTFFEQKRERFMDLVPQAIGGRYGFRVCPLASDPPVIAGRLAEVTGRPPESFPEDVLVQMVRLMRRELRAGQRIVYDDPVQLMQLYGRAGGLDVGE
;
A
#
# COMPACT_ATOMS: atom_id res chain seq x y z
N MET A 1 1.90 -27.10 32.72
CA MET A 1 2.25 -26.06 33.73
C MET A 1 3.54 -25.41 33.24
N THR A 2 3.42 -24.25 32.63
CA THR A 2 4.59 -23.46 32.20
C THR A 2 5.15 -22.77 33.42
N THR A 3 6.38 -23.10 33.78
CA THR A 3 7.14 -22.41 34.82
C THR A 3 7.14 -20.90 34.53
N PRO A 4 6.77 -20.03 35.46
CA PRO A 4 6.85 -18.59 35.22
C PRO A 4 8.31 -18.26 34.92
N LEU A 5 8.55 -17.66 33.73
CA LEU A 5 9.84 -17.03 33.41
C LEU A 5 10.10 -15.95 34.47
N HIS A 6 10.87 -16.27 35.51
CA HIS A 6 11.47 -15.26 36.37
C HIS A 6 12.44 -14.47 35.48
N GLY A 7 11.96 -13.31 34.96
CA GLY A 7 12.73 -12.48 34.05
C GLY A 7 13.97 -11.95 34.74
N SER A 8 15.15 -12.37 34.28
CA SER A 8 16.37 -11.67 34.63
C SER A 8 16.46 -10.39 33.76
N LEU A 9 17.05 -9.33 34.30
CA LEU A 9 17.30 -8.08 33.56
C LEU A 9 18.13 -8.35 32.29
N GLU A 10 19.01 -9.35 32.33
CA GLU A 10 19.80 -9.78 31.17
C GLU A 10 18.91 -10.37 30.07
N ALA A 11 17.96 -11.25 30.41
CA ALA A 11 17.01 -11.80 29.45
C ALA A 11 16.13 -10.67 28.83
N ALA A 12 15.67 -9.71 29.64
CA ALA A 12 14.93 -8.57 29.16
C ALA A 12 15.77 -7.71 28.18
N ARG A 13 17.03 -7.43 28.52
CA ARG A 13 17.95 -6.68 27.63
C ARG A 13 18.16 -7.40 26.31
N LYS A 14 18.32 -8.73 26.31
CA LYS A 14 18.48 -9.53 25.10
C LYS A 14 17.26 -9.46 24.18
N LEU A 15 16.05 -9.55 24.75
CA LEU A 15 14.80 -9.43 23.97
C LEU A 15 14.64 -8.04 23.36
N VAL A 16 14.93 -7.00 24.13
CA VAL A 16 14.89 -5.60 23.64
C VAL A 16 15.94 -5.37 22.56
N ALA A 17 17.16 -5.90 22.72
CA ALA A 17 18.21 -5.81 21.70
C ALA A 17 17.80 -6.50 20.40
N GLY A 18 17.16 -7.68 20.46
CA GLY A 18 16.65 -8.36 19.27
C GLY A 18 15.57 -7.56 18.52
N ALA A 19 14.73 -6.80 19.24
CA ALA A 19 13.79 -5.88 18.61
C ALA A 19 14.53 -4.71 17.92
N GLN A 20 15.58 -4.18 18.55
CA GLN A 20 16.39 -3.11 17.96
C GLN A 20 17.13 -3.58 16.70
N GLU A 21 17.64 -4.80 16.66
CA GLU A 21 18.25 -5.39 15.47
C GLU A 21 17.27 -5.43 14.28
N LYS A 22 15.99 -5.74 14.53
CA LYS A 22 14.95 -5.69 13.50
C LYS A 22 14.74 -4.25 12.98
N ILE A 23 14.72 -3.25 13.85
CA ILE A 23 14.64 -1.83 13.46
C ILE A 23 15.86 -1.43 12.61
N ASP A 24 17.06 -1.84 13.01
CA ASP A 24 18.28 -1.53 12.28
C ASP A 24 18.29 -2.19 10.89
N ARG A 25 17.71 -3.39 10.76
CA ARG A 25 17.51 -4.03 9.44
C ARG A 25 16.54 -3.23 8.58
N LEU A 26 15.39 -2.80 9.10
CA LEU A 26 14.43 -1.96 8.37
C LEU A 26 15.03 -0.60 7.98
N ARG A 27 15.92 -0.04 8.82
CA ARG A 27 16.64 1.20 8.50
C ARG A 27 17.57 1.05 7.30
N ASN A 28 18.10 -0.15 7.05
CA ASN A 28 19.09 -0.40 6.01
C ASN A 28 18.51 -1.10 4.76
N VAL A 29 17.24 -1.52 4.77
CA VAL A 29 16.63 -2.14 3.59
C VAL A 29 16.43 -1.09 2.48
N GLU A 30 16.82 -1.41 1.26
CA GLU A 30 16.49 -0.65 0.04
C GLU A 30 15.34 -1.38 -0.66
N PRO A 31 14.08 -1.01 -0.40
CA PRO A 31 12.97 -1.78 -0.92
C PRO A 31 12.76 -1.52 -2.42
N TYR A 32 12.63 -2.61 -3.19
CA TYR A 32 12.18 -2.55 -4.57
C TYR A 32 10.66 -2.32 -4.57
N LEU A 33 10.22 -1.11 -4.93
CA LEU A 33 8.81 -0.74 -4.90
C LEU A 33 8.22 -0.71 -6.32
N ILE A 34 7.02 -1.30 -6.48
CA ILE A 34 6.20 -1.14 -7.68
C ILE A 34 4.89 -0.48 -7.27
N ASP A 35 4.59 0.67 -7.85
CA ASP A 35 3.34 1.38 -7.60
C ASP A 35 2.19 0.83 -8.46
N LEU A 36 1.04 0.58 -7.84
CA LEU A 36 -0.18 0.06 -8.47
C LEU A 36 -1.30 1.09 -8.59
N SER A 37 -1.03 2.35 -8.29
CA SER A 37 -2.09 3.38 -8.19
C SER A 37 -2.85 3.59 -9.51
N LEU A 38 -2.29 3.21 -10.65
CA LEU A 38 -2.96 3.27 -11.96
C LEU A 38 -3.88 2.07 -12.25
N ARG A 39 -3.72 0.97 -11.51
CA ARG A 39 -4.49 -0.25 -11.80
C ARG A 39 -5.31 -0.71 -10.60
N GLU A 40 -4.65 -1.14 -9.53
CA GLU A 40 -5.35 -1.77 -8.40
C GLU A 40 -6.29 -0.81 -7.68
N ASN A 41 -5.91 0.45 -7.54
CA ASN A 41 -6.77 1.44 -6.91
C ASN A 41 -8.07 1.66 -7.69
N ALA A 42 -7.97 1.64 -9.02
CA ALA A 42 -9.14 1.81 -9.87
C ALA A 42 -10.04 0.56 -9.92
N PHE A 43 -9.46 -0.63 -9.81
CA PHE A 43 -10.16 -1.90 -10.01
C PHE A 43 -11.27 -2.15 -8.96
N GLY A 44 -11.06 -1.82 -7.71
CA GLY A 44 -12.08 -1.98 -6.67
C GLY A 44 -12.75 -0.67 -6.24
N ALA A 45 -12.47 0.44 -6.92
CA ALA A 45 -12.98 1.76 -6.59
C ALA A 45 -14.47 1.93 -6.96
N ARG A 46 -15.14 2.85 -6.29
CA ARG A 46 -16.55 3.17 -6.58
C ARG A 46 -16.76 3.72 -7.98
N VAL A 47 -15.80 4.44 -8.51
CA VAL A 47 -15.89 5.15 -9.79
C VAL A 47 -14.86 4.63 -10.78
N GLY A 48 -13.66 4.32 -10.32
CA GLY A 48 -12.53 3.96 -11.16
C GLY A 48 -11.84 5.18 -11.80
N GLN A 49 -10.94 4.91 -12.73
CA GLN A 49 -10.13 5.92 -13.41
C GLN A 49 -10.41 5.92 -14.90
N THR A 50 -10.64 7.09 -15.47
CA THR A 50 -10.73 7.29 -16.93
C THR A 50 -9.34 7.33 -17.57
N LEU A 51 -9.27 7.27 -18.89
CA LEU A 51 -8.02 7.51 -19.63
C LEU A 51 -7.37 8.84 -19.24
N GLN A 52 -8.15 9.90 -19.11
CA GLN A 52 -7.63 11.23 -18.75
C GLN A 52 -7.06 11.25 -17.32
N ASP A 53 -7.70 10.54 -16.40
CA ASP A 53 -7.20 10.40 -15.04
C ASP A 53 -5.85 9.68 -15.01
N LYS A 54 -5.73 8.55 -15.71
CA LYS A 54 -4.46 7.80 -15.81
C LYS A 54 -3.34 8.64 -16.42
N LEU A 55 -3.63 9.41 -17.48
CA LEU A 55 -2.68 10.34 -18.10
C LEU A 55 -2.25 11.46 -17.15
N ALA A 56 -3.12 11.90 -16.26
CA ALA A 56 -2.81 12.92 -15.25
C ALA A 56 -2.06 12.36 -14.03
N ILE A 57 -2.28 11.09 -13.68
CA ILE A 57 -1.66 10.40 -12.53
C ILE A 57 -0.23 9.97 -12.83
N LEU A 58 0.03 9.37 -14.00
CA LEU A 58 1.34 8.81 -14.34
C LEU A 58 2.52 9.79 -14.10
N PRO A 59 2.48 11.04 -14.59
CA PRO A 59 3.57 11.99 -14.33
C PRO A 59 3.74 12.31 -12.85
N LYS A 60 2.66 12.35 -12.05
CA LYS A 60 2.74 12.61 -10.60
C LYS A 60 3.41 11.45 -9.85
N LEU A 61 3.15 10.20 -10.24
CA LEU A 61 3.82 9.03 -9.67
C LEU A 61 5.32 9.05 -9.99
N ARG A 62 5.67 9.43 -11.22
CA ARG A 62 7.07 9.62 -11.65
C ARG A 62 7.75 10.74 -10.88
N GLU A 63 7.10 11.90 -10.75
CA GLU A 63 7.61 13.04 -10.00
C GLU A 63 7.76 12.70 -8.51
N PHE A 64 6.86 11.91 -7.95
CA PHE A 64 6.99 11.42 -6.57
C PHE A 64 8.26 10.57 -6.38
N GLY A 65 8.70 9.83 -7.40
CA GLY A 65 9.94 9.06 -7.41
C GLY A 65 9.79 7.57 -7.72
N PHE A 66 8.60 7.08 -8.08
CA PHE A 66 8.43 5.69 -8.47
C PHE A 66 9.12 5.39 -9.80
N GLN A 67 10.06 4.45 -9.75
CA GLN A 67 10.79 3.94 -10.92
C GLN A 67 10.03 2.80 -11.59
N ASN A 68 9.26 2.03 -10.83
CA ASN A 68 8.48 0.91 -11.33
C ASN A 68 7.00 1.19 -11.07
N ILE A 69 6.19 1.12 -12.14
CA ILE A 69 4.76 1.43 -12.11
C ILE A 69 4.01 0.37 -12.89
N LEU A 70 2.97 -0.20 -12.30
CA LEU A 70 2.03 -1.04 -13.01
C LEU A 70 1.08 -0.14 -13.79
N LEU A 71 1.14 -0.23 -15.12
CA LEU A 71 0.34 0.60 -16.03
C LEU A 71 -1.10 0.12 -16.14
N GLY A 72 -1.32 -1.18 -16.02
CA GLY A 72 -2.66 -1.78 -16.11
C GLY A 72 -2.65 -3.29 -16.25
N THR A 73 -3.82 -3.85 -16.51
CA THR A 73 -4.05 -5.26 -16.79
C THR A 73 -4.47 -5.45 -18.26
N LEU A 74 -4.07 -6.58 -18.84
CA LEU A 74 -4.45 -6.94 -20.19
C LEU A 74 -5.36 -8.18 -20.15
N ASP A 75 -6.58 -8.08 -20.67
CA ASP A 75 -7.57 -9.19 -20.79
C ASP A 75 -8.10 -9.74 -19.45
N TYR A 76 -8.43 -8.87 -18.50
CA TYR A 76 -8.85 -9.32 -17.19
C TYR A 76 -10.23 -9.99 -17.17
N ALA A 77 -11.24 -9.40 -17.78
CA ALA A 77 -12.62 -9.88 -17.67
C ALA A 77 -13.29 -10.23 -19.00
N MET A 78 -13.08 -9.43 -20.05
CA MET A 78 -13.75 -9.54 -21.32
C MET A 78 -12.73 -9.44 -22.47
N PRO A 79 -12.12 -10.55 -22.90
CA PRO A 79 -11.03 -10.56 -23.87
C PRO A 79 -11.37 -9.89 -25.22
N ASP A 80 -12.65 -9.87 -25.60
CA ASP A 80 -13.13 -9.31 -26.87
C ASP A 80 -13.49 -7.82 -26.79
N GLU A 81 -13.44 -7.21 -25.58
CA GLU A 81 -13.71 -5.80 -25.38
C GLU A 81 -12.44 -5.04 -24.97
N LEU A 82 -12.33 -3.79 -25.41
CA LEU A 82 -11.25 -2.90 -24.96
C LEU A 82 -11.64 -2.27 -23.62
N GLU A 83 -10.69 -2.28 -22.70
CA GLU A 83 -10.80 -1.63 -21.40
C GLU A 83 -10.02 -0.31 -21.38
N VAL A 84 -10.20 0.48 -20.33
CA VAL A 84 -9.47 1.75 -20.16
C VAL A 84 -7.96 1.52 -20.15
N ASP A 85 -7.50 0.37 -19.64
CA ASP A 85 -6.09 0.02 -19.60
C ASP A 85 -5.52 -0.22 -21.02
N ASP A 86 -6.31 -0.84 -21.92
CA ASP A 86 -5.95 -0.97 -23.32
C ASP A 86 -5.79 0.41 -23.98
N ASP A 87 -6.78 1.28 -23.84
CA ASP A 87 -6.76 2.65 -24.36
C ASP A 87 -5.58 3.44 -23.83
N PHE A 88 -5.27 3.28 -22.54
CA PHE A 88 -4.15 3.97 -21.88
C PHE A 88 -2.81 3.50 -22.47
N MET A 89 -2.56 2.20 -22.55
CA MET A 89 -1.30 1.68 -23.09
C MET A 89 -1.13 1.96 -24.58
N MET A 90 -2.21 1.86 -25.36
CA MET A 90 -2.19 2.28 -26.76
C MET A 90 -1.87 3.77 -26.90
N TYR A 91 -2.48 4.62 -26.07
CA TYR A 91 -2.18 6.05 -26.07
C TYR A 91 -0.71 6.34 -25.75
N LEU A 92 -0.13 5.67 -24.74
CA LEU A 92 1.28 5.83 -24.38
C LEU A 92 2.20 5.48 -25.56
N ARG A 93 1.94 4.36 -26.23
CA ARG A 93 2.66 3.91 -27.43
C ARG A 93 2.53 4.93 -28.58
N ASP A 94 1.30 5.29 -28.94
CA ASP A 94 1.01 6.11 -30.11
C ASP A 94 1.56 7.54 -29.98
N HIS A 95 1.64 8.05 -28.74
CA HIS A 95 2.21 9.37 -28.44
C HIS A 95 3.67 9.31 -27.99
N ARG A 96 4.31 8.10 -28.02
CA ARG A 96 5.71 7.87 -27.62
C ARG A 96 6.03 8.40 -26.21
N ILE A 97 5.08 8.24 -25.30
CA ILE A 97 5.30 8.59 -23.89
C ILE A 97 6.25 7.55 -23.28
N ASP A 98 7.22 8.02 -22.51
CA ASP A 98 8.20 7.14 -21.85
C ASP A 98 7.51 6.15 -20.92
N THR A 99 7.66 4.85 -21.19
CA THR A 99 7.14 3.75 -20.38
C THR A 99 8.23 2.99 -19.64
N THR A 100 9.46 3.52 -19.58
CA THR A 100 10.57 2.91 -18.83
C THR A 100 10.13 2.59 -17.40
N GLY A 101 10.37 1.35 -16.95
CA GLY A 101 9.90 0.87 -15.65
C GLY A 101 8.41 0.58 -15.56
N GLY A 102 7.68 0.68 -16.69
CA GLY A 102 6.27 0.28 -16.77
C GLY A 102 6.13 -1.24 -16.84
N PHE A 103 5.16 -1.77 -16.09
CA PHE A 103 4.74 -3.16 -16.10
C PHE A 103 3.28 -3.27 -16.51
N ALA A 104 2.87 -4.41 -17.03
CA ALA A 104 1.46 -4.78 -17.15
C ALA A 104 1.26 -6.21 -16.63
N PHE A 105 0.08 -6.49 -16.08
CA PHE A 105 -0.32 -7.86 -15.79
C PHE A 105 -0.56 -8.63 -17.07
N THR A 106 -0.08 -9.90 -17.08
CA THR A 106 -0.32 -10.85 -18.17
C THR A 106 -0.56 -12.25 -17.62
N ASP A 107 -1.36 -13.03 -18.34
CA ASP A 107 -1.59 -14.44 -18.05
C ASP A 107 -0.55 -15.34 -18.73
N ILE A 108 -0.44 -16.56 -18.22
CA ILE A 108 0.47 -17.56 -18.75
C ILE A 108 0.05 -18.01 -20.16
N GLY A 109 1.02 -18.20 -21.06
CA GLY A 109 0.82 -18.96 -22.27
C GLY A 109 0.86 -20.48 -22.01
N ILE A 110 0.39 -21.29 -22.92
CA ILE A 110 0.28 -22.75 -22.75
C ILE A 110 1.28 -23.50 -23.67
N ALA A 111 2.13 -24.30 -23.05
CA ALA A 111 2.95 -25.27 -23.75
C ALA A 111 2.16 -26.57 -23.97
N ASN A 112 1.81 -26.83 -25.23
CA ASN A 112 1.00 -27.96 -25.61
C ASN A 112 1.82 -29.27 -25.55
N PRO A 113 1.16 -30.44 -25.40
CA PRO A 113 1.84 -31.74 -25.39
C PRO A 113 2.59 -32.09 -26.69
N ASP A 114 2.20 -31.48 -27.81
CA ASP A 114 2.85 -31.65 -29.12
C ASP A 114 4.12 -30.80 -29.29
N GLY A 115 4.51 -30.05 -28.26
CA GLY A 115 5.68 -29.17 -28.27
C GLY A 115 5.43 -27.78 -28.83
N THR A 116 4.20 -27.44 -29.24
CA THR A 116 3.85 -26.09 -29.64
C THR A 116 3.59 -25.19 -28.43
N PHE A 117 3.72 -23.87 -28.61
CA PHE A 117 3.41 -22.88 -27.59
C PHE A 117 2.35 -21.91 -28.09
N THR A 118 1.32 -21.74 -27.27
CA THR A 118 0.24 -20.75 -27.52
C THR A 118 0.38 -19.61 -26.54
N PRO A 119 0.79 -18.41 -26.97
CA PRO A 119 0.80 -17.24 -26.09
C PRO A 119 -0.62 -16.87 -25.68
N SER A 120 -0.79 -16.35 -24.46
CA SER A 120 -2.09 -15.82 -24.04
C SER A 120 -2.44 -14.53 -24.81
N PRO A 121 -3.74 -14.16 -24.88
CA PRO A 121 -4.15 -12.89 -25.46
C PRO A 121 -3.43 -11.69 -24.82
N SER A 122 -3.28 -11.68 -23.50
CA SER A 122 -2.58 -10.62 -22.78
C SER A 122 -1.10 -10.49 -23.15
N MET A 123 -0.41 -11.60 -23.43
CA MET A 123 0.97 -11.57 -23.95
C MET A 123 1.04 -10.96 -25.35
N LEU A 124 0.05 -11.22 -26.20
CA LEU A 124 -0.05 -10.61 -27.54
C LEU A 124 -0.31 -9.11 -27.48
N LYS A 125 -1.21 -8.66 -26.56
CA LYS A 125 -1.45 -7.24 -26.28
C LYS A 125 -0.21 -6.56 -25.70
N LEU A 126 0.49 -7.18 -24.74
CA LEU A 126 1.75 -6.66 -24.18
C LEU A 126 2.76 -6.31 -25.28
N LYS A 127 2.93 -7.24 -26.26
CA LYS A 127 3.78 -7.03 -27.43
C LYS A 127 3.24 -5.91 -28.33
N ALA A 128 1.93 -5.91 -28.63
CA ALA A 128 1.30 -4.96 -29.55
C ALA A 128 1.31 -3.53 -29.01
N TYR A 129 1.19 -3.36 -27.69
CA TYR A 129 1.17 -2.05 -27.02
C TYR A 129 2.57 -1.57 -26.64
N GLU A 130 3.60 -2.38 -26.90
CA GLU A 130 5.01 -2.06 -26.60
C GLU A 130 5.26 -1.78 -25.11
N VAL A 131 4.53 -2.47 -24.21
CA VAL A 131 4.78 -2.38 -22.77
C VAL A 131 6.07 -3.14 -22.44
N PRO A 132 7.05 -2.49 -21.78
CA PRO A 132 8.41 -3.05 -21.71
C PRO A 132 8.58 -4.21 -20.75
N ASN A 133 7.73 -4.33 -19.71
CA ASN A 133 7.91 -5.33 -18.66
C ASN A 133 6.56 -5.96 -18.27
N THR A 134 6.61 -7.12 -17.63
CA THR A 134 5.38 -7.81 -17.21
C THR A 134 5.46 -8.31 -15.78
N LEU A 135 4.34 -8.26 -15.08
CA LEU A 135 4.04 -8.98 -13.87
C LEU A 135 3.08 -10.10 -14.28
N HIS A 136 3.58 -11.34 -14.29
CA HIS A 136 2.92 -12.50 -14.88
C HIS A 136 2.27 -13.34 -13.79
N GLU A 137 0.96 -13.52 -13.85
CA GLU A 137 0.18 -14.15 -12.79
C GLU A 137 0.09 -15.66 -12.98
N ILE A 138 0.28 -16.40 -11.87
CA ILE A 138 0.08 -17.84 -11.78
C ILE A 138 -0.59 -18.20 -10.45
N TYR A 139 -1.22 -19.37 -10.42
CA TYR A 139 -1.80 -19.99 -9.23
C TYR A 139 -1.10 -21.31 -8.94
N LEU A 140 -0.93 -21.63 -7.66
CA LEU A 140 -0.25 -22.88 -7.22
C LEU A 140 -1.03 -23.65 -6.17
N SER A 141 -2.04 -23.07 -5.52
CA SER A 141 -2.92 -23.83 -4.66
C SER A 141 -3.80 -24.78 -5.47
N PRO A 142 -4.27 -25.89 -4.90
CA PRO A 142 -5.16 -26.80 -5.61
C PRO A 142 -6.44 -26.13 -6.12
N GLU A 143 -7.01 -25.22 -5.34
CA GLU A 143 -8.22 -24.48 -5.75
C GLU A 143 -7.92 -23.42 -6.80
N GLY A 144 -6.79 -22.70 -6.68
CA GLY A 144 -6.37 -21.68 -7.65
C GLY A 144 -6.07 -22.24 -9.03
N MET A 145 -5.44 -23.39 -9.12
CA MET A 145 -5.17 -24.06 -10.40
C MET A 145 -6.43 -24.65 -11.07
N LYS A 146 -7.47 -24.89 -10.29
CA LYS A 146 -8.67 -25.59 -10.76
C LYS A 146 -9.39 -24.85 -11.90
N GLY A 147 -9.56 -25.56 -13.02
CA GLY A 147 -10.20 -25.01 -14.20
C GLY A 147 -9.30 -24.13 -15.08
N GLN A 148 -8.05 -23.90 -14.68
CA GLN A 148 -7.06 -23.17 -15.46
C GLN A 148 -6.05 -24.12 -16.12
N TYR A 149 -5.30 -24.86 -15.31
CA TYR A 149 -4.27 -25.82 -15.75
C TYR A 149 -3.97 -26.80 -14.62
N ASP A 150 -3.34 -27.93 -14.96
CA ASP A 150 -2.72 -28.81 -13.99
C ASP A 150 -1.24 -28.43 -13.73
N PHE A 151 -0.67 -28.97 -12.67
CA PHE A 151 0.70 -28.67 -12.26
C PHE A 151 1.74 -28.97 -13.36
N GLU A 152 1.60 -30.10 -14.08
CA GLU A 152 2.52 -30.47 -15.14
C GLU A 152 2.43 -29.53 -16.35
N THR A 153 1.24 -29.06 -16.66
CA THR A 153 1.04 -28.03 -17.70
C THR A 153 1.69 -26.71 -17.28
N LEU A 154 1.49 -26.25 -16.04
CA LEU A 154 2.14 -25.07 -15.53
C LEU A 154 3.67 -25.18 -15.59
N ARG A 155 4.21 -26.30 -15.11
CA ARG A 155 5.65 -26.58 -15.06
C ARG A 155 6.31 -26.53 -16.46
N ARG A 156 5.62 -27.02 -17.49
CA ARG A 156 6.08 -26.92 -18.89
C ARG A 156 5.91 -25.50 -19.46
N SER A 157 4.84 -24.85 -19.09
CA SER A 157 4.44 -23.56 -19.72
C SER A 157 5.30 -22.40 -19.21
N LEU A 158 5.75 -22.41 -17.96
CA LEU A 158 6.55 -21.31 -17.42
C LEU A 158 7.84 -21.01 -18.20
N PRO A 159 8.74 -22.00 -18.46
CA PRO A 159 9.93 -21.73 -19.29
C PRO A 159 9.60 -21.29 -20.70
N ALA A 160 8.55 -21.86 -21.31
CA ALA A 160 8.14 -21.51 -22.67
C ALA A 160 7.57 -20.08 -22.74
N THR A 161 6.77 -19.67 -21.75
CA THR A 161 6.28 -18.30 -21.60
C THR A 161 7.43 -17.31 -21.49
N ILE A 162 8.39 -17.56 -20.61
CA ILE A 162 9.56 -16.72 -20.38
C ILE A 162 10.41 -16.60 -21.67
N ALA A 163 10.62 -17.71 -22.34
CA ALA A 163 11.35 -17.73 -23.62
C ALA A 163 10.63 -16.92 -24.72
N TRP A 164 9.30 -17.05 -24.81
CA TRP A 164 8.50 -16.28 -25.76
C TRP A 164 8.55 -14.79 -25.46
N LEU A 165 8.42 -14.39 -24.22
CA LEU A 165 8.51 -12.98 -23.79
C LEU A 165 9.86 -12.38 -24.18
N HIS A 166 10.97 -13.06 -23.90
CA HIS A 166 12.30 -12.59 -24.28
C HIS A 166 12.53 -12.53 -25.79
N ALA A 167 11.82 -13.34 -26.58
CA ALA A 167 11.93 -13.33 -28.03
C ALA A 167 11.03 -12.27 -28.71
N ASN A 168 9.95 -11.86 -28.06
CA ASN A 168 8.89 -11.07 -28.70
C ASN A 168 8.66 -9.69 -28.08
N VAL A 169 9.05 -9.46 -26.82
CA VAL A 169 8.83 -8.19 -26.11
C VAL A 169 10.16 -7.45 -26.01
N ARG A 170 10.12 -6.15 -26.26
CA ARG A 170 11.27 -5.26 -26.07
C ARG A 170 11.15 -4.61 -24.69
N GLY A 171 12.13 -4.88 -23.84
CA GLY A 171 12.23 -4.29 -22.52
C GLY A 171 12.71 -2.84 -22.53
N ASP A 172 12.94 -2.31 -21.33
CA ASP A 172 13.44 -0.96 -21.12
C ASP A 172 14.66 -0.67 -21.97
N HIS A 173 14.66 0.50 -22.62
CA HIS A 173 15.73 0.96 -23.52
C HIS A 173 16.10 -0.02 -24.65
N GLY A 174 15.14 -0.86 -25.07
CA GLY A 174 15.34 -1.86 -26.13
C GLY A 174 16.06 -3.12 -25.67
N GLY A 175 16.26 -3.30 -24.36
CA GLY A 175 16.82 -4.50 -23.76
C GLY A 175 15.84 -5.68 -23.71
N LYS A 176 16.12 -6.66 -22.86
CA LYS A 176 15.19 -7.74 -22.54
C LYS A 176 14.12 -7.25 -21.58
N PRO A 177 12.87 -7.76 -21.65
CA PRO A 177 11.84 -7.43 -20.68
C PRO A 177 12.24 -7.91 -19.29
N ARG A 178 11.89 -7.12 -18.28
CA ARG A 178 11.88 -7.58 -16.89
C ARG A 178 10.60 -8.38 -16.66
N ILE A 179 10.75 -9.60 -16.22
CA ILE A 179 9.65 -10.53 -15.99
C ILE A 179 9.59 -10.83 -14.51
N LEU A 180 8.50 -10.46 -13.87
CA LEU A 180 8.16 -10.87 -12.51
C LEU A 180 7.07 -11.95 -12.60
N ILE A 181 7.24 -13.04 -11.87
CA ILE A 181 6.22 -14.08 -11.73
C ILE A 181 5.51 -13.86 -10.41
N ASN A 182 4.22 -13.56 -10.45
CA ASN A 182 3.39 -13.42 -9.26
C ASN A 182 2.64 -14.70 -8.98
N ILE A 183 2.83 -15.27 -7.80
CA ILE A 183 2.04 -16.39 -7.29
C ILE A 183 0.89 -15.78 -6.50
N VAL A 184 -0.27 -15.60 -7.16
CA VAL A 184 -1.45 -14.87 -6.65
C VAL A 184 -1.96 -15.46 -5.34
N ASP A 185 -2.06 -16.78 -5.28
CA ASP A 185 -2.44 -17.54 -4.09
C ASP A 185 -1.21 -18.05 -3.30
N GLY A 186 -0.14 -17.28 -3.28
CA GLY A 186 1.18 -17.71 -2.77
C GLY A 186 1.14 -18.20 -1.33
N CYS A 187 0.40 -17.52 -0.47
CA CYS A 187 0.26 -17.96 0.93
C CYS A 187 -0.55 -19.26 1.06
N ASP A 188 -1.63 -19.43 0.29
CA ASP A 188 -2.39 -20.69 0.23
C ASP A 188 -1.53 -21.82 -0.36
N ALA A 189 -0.75 -21.53 -1.39
CA ALA A 189 0.16 -22.49 -2.01
C ALA A 189 1.18 -23.04 -1.00
N PHE A 190 1.76 -22.19 -0.16
CA PHE A 190 2.64 -22.66 0.93
C PHE A 190 1.91 -23.45 2.00
N ALA A 191 0.68 -23.10 2.32
CA ALA A 191 -0.11 -23.78 3.35
C ALA A 191 -0.64 -25.14 2.90
N GLU A 192 -1.04 -25.27 1.63
CA GLU A 192 -1.79 -26.42 1.11
C GLU A 192 -0.99 -27.29 0.14
N ASN A 193 0.06 -26.74 -0.51
CA ASN A 193 0.78 -27.39 -1.61
C ASN A 193 2.29 -27.10 -1.56
N LEU A 194 2.89 -27.19 -0.38
CA LEU A 194 4.29 -26.82 -0.10
C LEU A 194 5.30 -27.44 -1.07
N GLU A 195 5.16 -28.73 -1.36
CA GLU A 195 6.13 -29.48 -2.19
C GLU A 195 6.17 -28.94 -3.61
N GLN A 196 5.01 -28.81 -4.26
CA GLN A 196 4.92 -28.28 -5.62
C GLN A 196 5.30 -26.79 -5.68
N THR A 197 4.96 -26.02 -4.63
CA THR A 197 5.39 -24.62 -4.50
C THR A 197 6.91 -24.50 -4.50
N CYS A 198 7.59 -25.33 -3.70
CA CYS A 198 9.05 -25.37 -3.67
C CYS A 198 9.64 -25.84 -5.01
N GLU A 199 9.02 -26.80 -5.70
CA GLU A 199 9.45 -27.25 -7.03
C GLU A 199 9.37 -26.12 -8.07
N ILE A 200 8.29 -25.35 -8.09
CA ILE A 200 8.15 -24.18 -8.99
C ILE A 200 9.17 -23.09 -8.64
N LEU A 201 9.39 -22.79 -7.37
CA LEU A 201 10.43 -21.84 -6.96
C LEU A 201 11.83 -22.27 -7.43
N ALA A 202 12.16 -23.55 -7.30
CA ALA A 202 13.42 -24.12 -7.80
C ALA A 202 13.52 -24.03 -9.34
N LEU A 203 12.43 -24.28 -10.07
CA LEU A 203 12.34 -24.10 -11.52
C LEU A 203 12.60 -22.64 -11.92
N LEU A 204 11.92 -21.71 -11.26
CA LEU A 204 12.03 -20.27 -11.53
C LEU A 204 13.41 -19.71 -11.20
N ALA A 205 14.09 -20.26 -10.20
CA ALA A 205 15.47 -19.90 -9.86
C ALA A 205 16.46 -20.11 -11.02
N GLY A 206 16.17 -21.03 -11.92
CA GLY A 206 16.97 -21.30 -13.12
C GLY A 206 16.56 -20.49 -14.36
N GLN A 207 15.54 -19.63 -14.26
CA GLN A 207 15.03 -18.87 -15.40
C GLN A 207 15.60 -17.45 -15.46
N PRO A 208 15.71 -16.86 -16.67
CA PRO A 208 16.17 -15.48 -16.85
C PRO A 208 15.03 -14.48 -16.53
N ILE A 209 14.60 -14.38 -15.29
CA ILE A 209 13.55 -13.47 -14.80
C ILE A 209 14.12 -12.42 -13.85
N GLU A 210 13.38 -11.35 -13.63
CA GLU A 210 13.71 -10.34 -12.61
C GLU A 210 13.51 -10.91 -11.21
N GLY A 211 12.41 -11.64 -10.99
CA GLY A 211 12.10 -12.22 -9.70
C GLY A 211 10.73 -12.86 -9.60
N VAL A 212 10.37 -13.19 -8.37
CA VAL A 212 9.09 -13.82 -8.01
C VAL A 212 8.39 -12.94 -6.96
N SER A 213 7.07 -12.86 -7.03
CA SER A 213 6.23 -12.26 -6.00
C SER A 213 5.36 -13.32 -5.34
N LEU A 214 5.18 -13.20 -4.02
CA LEU A 214 4.23 -13.97 -3.25
C LEU A 214 3.08 -13.07 -2.83
N GLU A 215 1.86 -13.53 -3.06
CA GLU A 215 0.67 -12.77 -2.70
C GLU A 215 -0.17 -13.51 -1.65
N ASP A 216 -0.82 -12.75 -0.76
CA ASP A 216 -1.97 -13.17 0.03
C ASP A 216 -3.18 -12.43 -0.51
N ASP A 217 -3.84 -13.02 -1.51
CA ASP A 217 -4.97 -12.44 -2.26
C ASP A 217 -6.22 -12.20 -1.39
N ARG A 218 -6.30 -12.86 -0.23
CA ARG A 218 -7.41 -12.72 0.74
C ARG A 218 -7.02 -11.93 1.99
N GLY A 219 -5.73 -11.70 2.23
CA GLY A 219 -5.21 -11.01 3.41
C GLY A 219 -5.55 -11.72 4.72
N THR A 220 -5.53 -13.05 4.74
CA THR A 220 -5.99 -13.86 5.89
C THR A 220 -4.85 -14.42 6.74
N TYR A 221 -3.63 -14.39 6.25
CA TYR A 221 -2.48 -14.93 6.94
C TYR A 221 -1.91 -13.96 7.98
N MET A 222 -1.43 -14.52 9.08
CA MET A 222 -0.77 -13.74 10.12
C MET A 222 0.62 -13.29 9.66
N PRO A 223 1.11 -12.12 10.10
CA PRO A 223 2.41 -11.60 9.66
C PRO A 223 3.57 -12.58 9.84
N PHE A 224 3.61 -13.35 10.94
CA PHE A 224 4.65 -14.35 11.18
C PHE A 224 4.58 -15.54 10.24
N GLN A 225 3.39 -15.92 9.73
CA GLN A 225 3.25 -16.95 8.69
C GLN A 225 3.81 -16.44 7.36
N VAL A 226 3.44 -15.22 6.95
CA VAL A 226 4.00 -14.57 5.76
C VAL A 226 5.53 -14.49 5.86
N GLY A 227 6.07 -14.06 6.99
CA GLY A 227 7.51 -14.03 7.22
C GLY A 227 8.17 -15.40 7.06
N ALA A 228 7.54 -16.48 7.55
CA ALA A 228 8.03 -17.84 7.39
C ALA A 228 8.02 -18.29 5.91
N TYR A 229 6.94 -18.03 5.17
CA TYR A 229 6.83 -18.37 3.75
C TYR A 229 7.85 -17.60 2.89
N VAL A 230 8.05 -16.32 3.18
CA VAL A 230 9.10 -15.51 2.55
C VAL A 230 10.49 -16.07 2.83
N ALA A 231 10.78 -16.49 4.07
CA ALA A 231 12.07 -17.07 4.40
C ALA A 231 12.32 -18.40 3.63
N VAL A 232 11.28 -19.24 3.48
CA VAL A 232 11.35 -20.44 2.64
C VAL A 232 11.59 -20.07 1.19
N ALA A 233 10.78 -19.16 0.62
CA ALA A 233 10.93 -18.74 -0.77
C ALA A 233 12.34 -18.16 -1.05
N ARG A 234 12.87 -17.35 -0.14
CA ARG A 234 14.24 -16.80 -0.26
C ARG A 234 15.32 -17.89 -0.30
N SER A 235 15.10 -19.00 0.38
CA SER A 235 16.07 -20.12 0.34
C SER A 235 16.15 -20.80 -1.04
N TYR A 236 15.10 -20.71 -1.86
CA TYR A 236 15.05 -21.19 -3.24
C TYR A 236 15.46 -20.13 -4.27
N LEU A 237 15.25 -18.86 -3.96
CA LEU A 237 15.45 -17.73 -4.87
C LEU A 237 16.62 -16.84 -4.38
N PRO A 238 17.88 -17.28 -4.56
CA PRO A 238 19.02 -16.48 -4.10
C PRO A 238 19.19 -15.22 -4.96
N PRO A 239 19.82 -14.16 -4.42
CA PRO A 239 20.21 -13.00 -5.22
C PRO A 239 21.01 -13.42 -6.46
N PRO A 240 20.86 -12.74 -7.62
CA PRO A 240 20.22 -11.42 -7.79
C PRO A 240 18.70 -11.46 -8.00
N LEU A 241 18.05 -12.64 -7.98
CA LEU A 241 16.61 -12.73 -8.16
C LEU A 241 15.87 -11.96 -7.06
N LYS A 242 14.96 -11.10 -7.46
CA LYS A 242 14.11 -10.36 -6.54
C LYS A 242 13.00 -11.26 -5.97
N LEU A 243 12.76 -11.12 -4.67
CA LEU A 243 11.59 -11.69 -4.01
C LEU A 243 10.71 -10.54 -3.52
N LEU A 244 9.53 -10.42 -4.09
CA LEU A 244 8.56 -9.39 -3.75
C LEU A 244 7.38 -10.01 -2.99
N VAL A 245 6.59 -9.16 -2.36
CA VAL A 245 5.33 -9.57 -1.72
C VAL A 245 4.22 -8.59 -2.04
N HIS A 246 2.98 -9.11 -2.08
CA HIS A 246 1.76 -8.35 -2.16
C HIS A 246 0.74 -8.90 -1.17
N MET A 247 0.13 -8.01 -0.38
CA MET A 247 -0.75 -8.41 0.71
C MET A 247 -2.07 -7.68 0.62
N HIS A 248 -3.16 -8.42 0.52
CA HIS A 248 -4.51 -7.87 0.58
C HIS A 248 -5.00 -7.64 2.01
N THR A 249 -6.04 -6.80 2.14
CA THR A 249 -6.63 -6.40 3.43
C THR A 249 -7.80 -7.31 3.79
N GLY A 250 -7.56 -8.47 4.39
CA GLY A 250 -8.63 -9.32 4.91
C GLY A 250 -8.74 -9.23 6.43
N GLY A 251 -7.65 -9.58 7.10
CA GLY A 251 -7.52 -9.53 8.55
C GLY A 251 -7.04 -8.19 9.13
N GLY A 252 -6.67 -7.21 8.28
CA GLY A 252 -6.10 -5.93 8.71
C GLY A 252 -4.62 -6.00 9.08
N PHE A 253 -3.90 -7.02 8.63
CA PHE A 253 -2.48 -7.25 8.92
C PHE A 253 -1.55 -6.93 7.74
N GLU A 254 -2.08 -6.48 6.63
CA GLU A 254 -1.39 -6.32 5.36
C GLU A 254 -0.07 -5.54 5.50
N ASN A 255 -0.08 -4.36 6.11
CA ASN A 255 1.15 -3.57 6.29
C ASN A 255 2.11 -4.19 7.32
N ALA A 256 1.61 -4.89 8.34
CA ALA A 256 2.44 -5.65 9.27
C ALA A 256 3.10 -6.84 8.58
N SER A 257 2.38 -7.50 7.68
CA SER A 257 2.90 -8.61 6.86
C SER A 257 4.00 -8.14 5.91
N LEU A 258 3.90 -6.94 5.30
CA LEU A 258 5.00 -6.35 4.52
C LEU A 258 6.26 -6.16 5.36
N ILE A 259 6.13 -5.67 6.59
CA ILE A 259 7.27 -5.48 7.49
C ILE A 259 7.92 -6.82 7.84
N GLU A 260 7.13 -7.85 8.19
CA GLU A 260 7.67 -9.19 8.45
C GLU A 260 8.30 -9.80 7.20
N ALA A 261 7.73 -9.60 6.00
CA ALA A 261 8.32 -10.05 4.75
C ALA A 261 9.70 -9.43 4.50
N LEU A 262 9.84 -8.11 4.61
CA LEU A 262 11.13 -7.41 4.48
C LEU A 262 12.15 -7.90 5.52
N LEU A 263 11.72 -8.18 6.75
CA LEU A 263 12.57 -8.75 7.80
C LEU A 263 12.99 -10.20 7.53
N ASN A 264 12.29 -10.93 6.67
CA ASN A 264 12.58 -12.33 6.37
C ASN A 264 13.11 -12.57 4.95
N GLY A 265 13.53 -11.51 4.26
CA GLY A 265 14.31 -11.62 3.02
C GLY A 265 13.57 -11.23 1.75
N ALA A 266 12.38 -10.63 1.83
CA ALA A 266 11.82 -9.96 0.67
C ALA A 266 12.70 -8.75 0.29
N ASP A 267 12.93 -8.56 -1.00
CA ASP A 267 13.65 -7.40 -1.54
C ASP A 267 12.73 -6.20 -1.68
N GLY A 268 11.41 -6.42 -1.79
CA GLY A 268 10.50 -5.33 -2.01
C GLY A 268 9.03 -5.75 -1.96
N VAL A 269 8.21 -4.81 -2.35
CA VAL A 269 6.76 -4.92 -2.31
C VAL A 269 6.13 -4.21 -3.50
N TRP A 270 4.93 -4.61 -3.86
CA TRP A 270 4.10 -3.85 -4.76
C TRP A 270 2.74 -3.57 -4.11
N GLY A 271 2.21 -2.37 -4.37
CA GLY A 271 1.00 -1.85 -3.74
C GLY A 271 0.67 -0.45 -4.25
N GLY A 272 -0.50 0.08 -3.90
CA GLY A 272 -0.88 1.46 -4.21
C GLY A 272 -0.53 2.42 -3.07
N LEU A 273 -0.48 3.72 -3.35
CA LEU A 273 -0.27 4.74 -2.32
C LEU A 273 -1.38 4.75 -1.27
N PRO A 274 -2.68 4.83 -1.65
CA PRO A 274 -3.77 4.68 -0.70
C PRO A 274 -3.99 3.20 -0.37
N LYS A 275 -4.64 2.94 0.77
CA LYS A 275 -4.94 1.58 1.23
C LYS A 275 -6.02 0.87 0.40
N ARG A 276 -6.90 1.61 -0.26
CA ARG A 276 -7.99 1.02 -1.04
C ARG A 276 -7.50 0.57 -2.40
N ALA A 277 -7.82 -0.65 -2.75
CA ALA A 277 -7.66 -1.23 -4.06
C ALA A 277 -8.30 -2.61 -4.09
N ALA A 278 -8.54 -3.17 -5.28
CA ALA A 278 -8.97 -4.55 -5.52
C ALA A 278 -10.06 -5.03 -4.54
N ILE A 279 -11.23 -4.42 -4.55
CA ILE A 279 -12.44 -4.79 -3.78
C ILE A 279 -12.23 -4.80 -2.25
N ILE A 280 -11.31 -5.63 -1.73
CA ILE A 280 -11.04 -5.75 -0.28
C ILE A 280 -9.90 -4.86 0.21
N GLY A 281 -9.19 -4.19 -0.70
CA GLY A 281 -8.01 -3.39 -0.40
C GLY A 281 -6.72 -4.21 -0.30
N HIS A 282 -5.60 -3.53 -0.31
CA HIS A 282 -4.28 -4.12 -0.10
C HIS A 282 -3.39 -3.20 0.73
N ALA A 283 -2.16 -3.65 1.03
CA ALA A 283 -1.20 -2.88 1.78
C ALA A 283 -0.87 -1.55 1.10
N SER A 284 -0.84 -0.48 1.88
CA SER A 284 -0.50 0.86 1.42
C SER A 284 1.01 1.07 1.32
N LEU A 285 1.52 1.39 0.14
CA LEU A 285 2.90 1.89 -0.01
C LEU A 285 3.10 3.20 0.73
N GLY A 286 2.07 4.05 0.81
CA GLY A 286 2.13 5.29 1.59
C GLY A 286 2.41 5.03 3.07
N GLU A 287 1.72 4.07 3.68
CA GLU A 287 1.97 3.67 5.07
C GLU A 287 3.35 3.00 5.24
N LEU A 288 3.77 2.16 4.30
CA LEU A 288 5.08 1.53 4.34
C LEU A 288 6.21 2.57 4.27
N ILE A 289 6.16 3.47 3.28
CA ILE A 289 7.15 4.54 3.10
C ILE A 289 7.22 5.40 4.36
N ALA A 290 6.07 5.82 4.92
CA ALA A 290 6.02 6.62 6.14
C ALA A 290 6.63 5.89 7.35
N ASN A 291 6.38 4.58 7.49
CA ASN A 291 7.00 3.76 8.54
C ASN A 291 8.51 3.61 8.35
N LEU A 292 9.00 3.47 7.12
CA LEU A 292 10.43 3.45 6.83
C LEU A 292 11.09 4.81 7.10
N VAL A 293 10.41 5.92 6.78
CA VAL A 293 10.86 7.28 7.19
C VAL A 293 10.97 7.38 8.71
N ARG A 294 9.97 6.91 9.43
CA ARG A 294 9.93 6.95 10.90
C ARG A 294 11.10 6.21 11.56
N VAL A 295 11.52 5.09 10.99
CA VAL A 295 12.70 4.35 11.49
C VAL A 295 14.03 4.93 10.98
N GLY A 296 14.00 5.99 10.16
CA GLY A 296 15.19 6.66 9.66
C GLY A 296 15.86 5.97 8.48
N ASN A 297 15.09 5.28 7.63
CA ASN A 297 15.62 4.64 6.42
C ASN A 297 16.08 5.69 5.40
N PRO A 298 17.37 5.74 5.02
CA PRO A 298 17.92 6.76 4.15
C PRO A 298 17.46 6.63 2.68
N HIS A 299 17.05 5.43 2.23
CA HIS A 299 16.61 5.19 0.86
C HIS A 299 15.28 5.90 0.55
N MET A 300 14.49 6.22 1.58
CA MET A 300 13.24 6.98 1.42
C MET A 300 13.47 8.41 0.91
N LYS A 301 14.69 8.95 0.99
CA LYS A 301 15.05 10.26 0.40
C LYS A 301 15.00 10.29 -1.14
N ALA A 302 14.92 9.14 -1.80
CA ALA A 302 14.69 9.07 -3.24
C ALA A 302 13.27 9.53 -3.64
N TYR A 303 12.34 9.61 -2.69
CA TYR A 303 10.95 9.99 -2.91
C TYR A 303 10.68 11.44 -2.46
N ARG A 304 9.77 12.09 -3.15
CA ARG A 304 9.21 13.41 -2.78
C ARG A 304 8.27 13.27 -1.58
N LEU A 305 8.83 13.02 -0.40
CA LEU A 305 8.06 12.72 0.82
C LEU A 305 7.08 13.84 1.18
N ASP A 306 7.40 15.08 0.89
CA ASP A 306 6.51 16.25 1.04
C ASP A 306 5.22 16.13 0.22
N GLN A 307 5.19 15.26 -0.79
CA GLN A 307 4.04 14.99 -1.64
C GLN A 307 3.31 13.68 -1.27
N LEU A 308 3.79 12.90 -0.30
CA LEU A 308 3.22 11.60 0.02
C LEU A 308 1.75 11.70 0.40
N LEU A 309 1.43 12.47 1.42
CA LEU A 309 0.06 12.63 1.90
C LEU A 309 -0.83 13.36 0.90
N PRO A 310 -0.42 14.48 0.28
CA PRO A 310 -1.21 15.11 -0.77
C PRO A 310 -1.52 14.20 -1.96
N LEU A 311 -0.54 13.42 -2.45
CA LEU A 311 -0.74 12.52 -3.59
C LEU A 311 -1.67 11.36 -3.22
N ALA A 312 -1.43 10.67 -2.09
CA ALA A 312 -2.29 9.60 -1.62
C ALA A 312 -3.76 10.07 -1.41
N THR A 313 -3.93 11.27 -0.84
CA THR A 313 -5.25 11.89 -0.67
C THR A 313 -5.91 12.17 -2.01
N SER A 314 -5.17 12.72 -2.98
CA SER A 314 -5.73 13.05 -4.30
C SER A 314 -6.18 11.80 -5.07
N LEU A 315 -5.42 10.71 -4.97
CA LEU A 315 -5.78 9.42 -5.56
C LEU A 315 -7.04 8.83 -4.90
N GLN A 316 -7.10 8.83 -3.58
CA GLN A 316 -8.27 8.34 -2.83
C GLN A 316 -9.56 9.13 -3.20
N VAL A 317 -9.45 10.45 -3.29
CA VAL A 317 -10.60 11.30 -3.67
C VAL A 317 -11.04 11.05 -5.11
N LEU A 318 -10.10 10.86 -6.02
CA LEU A 318 -10.38 10.59 -7.41
C LEU A 318 -11.10 9.24 -7.57
N ASP A 319 -10.55 8.18 -7.00
CA ASP A 319 -11.05 6.82 -7.16
C ASP A 319 -12.40 6.58 -6.45
N GLU A 320 -12.59 7.18 -5.29
CA GLU A 320 -13.77 6.97 -4.44
C GLU A 320 -14.81 8.08 -4.50
N GLN A 321 -14.45 9.25 -5.04
CA GLN A 321 -15.21 10.50 -4.92
C GLN A 321 -15.64 10.78 -3.47
N ALA A 322 -14.74 10.49 -2.53
CA ALA A 322 -14.93 10.62 -1.11
C ALA A 322 -13.62 11.06 -0.44
N ALA A 323 -13.75 11.77 0.67
CA ALA A 323 -12.58 12.12 1.49
C ALA A 323 -11.89 10.87 2.04
N VAL A 324 -10.58 10.99 2.28
CA VAL A 324 -9.83 9.96 3.02
C VAL A 324 -10.46 9.78 4.41
N PRO A 325 -10.75 8.54 4.84
CA PRO A 325 -11.23 8.31 6.20
C PRO A 325 -10.27 8.88 7.25
N ASP A 326 -10.81 9.67 8.16
CA ASP A 326 -10.01 10.36 9.20
C ASP A 326 -9.22 9.41 10.10
N ASP A 327 -9.69 8.18 10.28
CA ASP A 327 -9.10 7.14 11.14
C ASP A 327 -8.18 6.17 10.38
N LEU A 328 -7.94 6.41 9.10
CA LEU A 328 -6.97 5.61 8.36
C LEU A 328 -5.57 5.76 8.98
N PRO A 329 -4.86 4.67 9.27
CA PRO A 329 -3.51 4.76 9.82
C PRO A 329 -2.60 5.63 8.95
N ILE A 330 -1.81 6.48 9.58
CA ILE A 330 -0.81 7.37 8.94
C ILE A 330 -1.41 8.39 7.94
N LEU A 331 -2.25 7.95 7.00
CA LEU A 331 -2.80 8.81 5.94
C LEU A 331 -4.04 9.60 6.41
N GLY A 332 -4.74 9.13 7.44
CA GLY A 332 -5.92 9.79 7.99
C GLY A 332 -5.57 10.94 8.94
N ALA A 333 -6.40 11.98 8.95
CA ALA A 333 -6.15 13.20 9.71
C ALA A 333 -6.04 12.97 11.23
N ASN A 334 -6.76 11.96 11.77
CA ASN A 334 -6.72 11.66 13.21
C ASN A 334 -5.37 11.16 13.72
N ALA A 335 -4.48 10.66 12.83
CA ALA A 335 -3.12 10.28 13.19
C ALA A 335 -2.31 11.46 13.77
N TYR A 336 -2.69 12.72 13.43
CA TYR A 336 -1.94 13.93 13.76
C TYR A 336 -2.78 14.96 14.53
N ARG A 337 -4.05 14.66 14.88
CA ARG A 337 -4.92 15.55 15.62
C ARG A 337 -4.81 15.35 17.12
N LEU A 338 -4.65 16.43 17.87
CA LEU A 338 -4.76 16.42 19.32
C LEU A 338 -6.22 16.44 19.75
N THR A 339 -6.55 15.57 20.73
CA THR A 339 -7.85 15.55 21.39
C THR A 339 -7.81 16.10 22.81
N MET A 340 -6.60 16.15 23.41
CA MET A 340 -6.34 16.76 24.72
C MET A 340 -4.86 17.16 24.83
N THR A 341 -4.59 18.24 25.56
CA THR A 341 -3.23 18.81 25.70
C THR A 341 -2.22 17.85 26.30
N PHE A 342 -2.66 16.91 27.14
CA PHE A 342 -1.77 15.88 27.70
C PHE A 342 -0.98 15.12 26.64
N PHE A 343 -1.53 14.92 25.44
CA PHE A 343 -0.85 14.24 24.33
C PHE A 343 0.14 15.14 23.59
N GLU A 344 0.06 16.46 23.72
CA GLU A 344 1.02 17.38 23.12
C GLU A 344 2.44 17.15 23.63
N GLN A 345 2.58 16.91 24.92
CA GLN A 345 3.88 16.60 25.56
C GLN A 345 4.49 15.27 25.07
N LYS A 346 3.74 14.45 24.36
CA LYS A 346 4.17 13.18 23.80
C LYS A 346 4.48 13.23 22.30
N ARG A 347 4.29 14.39 21.67
CA ARG A 347 4.67 14.59 20.27
C ARG A 347 6.18 14.65 20.09
N GLU A 348 6.64 14.31 18.89
CA GLU A 348 8.05 14.42 18.48
C GLU A 348 9.02 13.59 19.34
N ARG A 349 8.55 12.44 19.82
CA ARG A 349 9.42 11.48 20.50
C ARG A 349 10.23 10.69 19.47
N PHE A 350 11.23 10.00 19.97
CA PHE A 350 12.01 9.06 19.17
C PHE A 350 11.08 8.11 18.39
N MET A 351 11.28 8.04 17.07
CA MET A 351 10.50 7.28 16.12
C MET A 351 9.05 7.79 15.87
N ASP A 352 8.66 8.95 16.36
CA ASP A 352 7.41 9.55 15.93
C ASP A 352 7.51 10.06 14.48
N LEU A 353 6.45 9.87 13.72
CA LEU A 353 6.34 10.46 12.40
C LEU A 353 5.83 11.89 12.51
N VAL A 354 6.70 12.83 12.19
CA VAL A 354 6.35 14.25 12.11
C VAL A 354 5.55 14.46 10.81
N PRO A 355 4.30 14.93 10.87
CA PRO A 355 3.44 14.98 9.68
C PRO A 355 4.00 15.88 8.56
N GLN A 356 4.77 16.92 8.89
CA GLN A 356 5.43 17.77 7.90
C GLN A 356 6.42 17.00 7.00
N ALA A 357 6.99 15.91 7.52
CA ALA A 357 7.91 15.08 6.74
C ALA A 357 7.23 14.36 5.57
N ILE A 358 5.90 14.26 5.58
CA ILE A 358 5.10 13.61 4.53
C ILE A 358 4.05 14.55 3.90
N GLY A 359 4.22 15.86 4.05
CA GLY A 359 3.31 16.87 3.50
C GLY A 359 2.03 17.09 4.31
N GLY A 360 1.99 16.61 5.55
CA GLY A 360 0.89 16.80 6.48
C GLY A 360 1.11 17.94 7.47
N ARG A 361 0.18 18.06 8.41
CA ARG A 361 0.25 19.02 9.52
C ARG A 361 -0.40 18.47 10.77
N TYR A 362 0.02 18.98 11.92
CA TYR A 362 -0.72 18.77 13.17
C TYR A 362 -2.05 19.53 13.14
N GLY A 363 -3.03 19.00 13.84
CA GLY A 363 -4.36 19.58 13.96
C GLY A 363 -5.00 19.28 15.30
N PHE A 364 -6.26 19.69 15.44
CA PHE A 364 -7.05 19.50 16.64
C PHE A 364 -8.35 18.75 16.31
N ARG A 365 -8.83 17.95 17.26
CA ARG A 365 -10.12 17.26 17.19
C ARG A 365 -10.87 17.43 18.49
N VAL A 366 -12.11 17.95 18.40
CA VAL A 366 -12.94 18.16 19.59
C VAL A 366 -13.76 16.91 19.91
N CYS A 367 -13.49 16.35 21.09
CA CYS A 367 -14.17 15.17 21.65
C CYS A 367 -14.83 15.54 22.98
N PRO A 368 -16.14 15.31 23.18
CA PRO A 368 -16.89 15.77 24.37
C PRO A 368 -16.30 15.31 25.72
N LEU A 369 -15.69 14.13 25.76
CA LEU A 369 -15.11 13.57 26.97
C LEU A 369 -13.64 13.94 27.18
N ALA A 370 -12.88 14.14 26.10
CA ALA A 370 -11.42 14.24 26.15
C ALA A 370 -10.92 15.68 26.04
N SER A 371 -11.59 16.51 25.24
CA SER A 371 -11.03 17.85 24.93
C SER A 371 -11.06 18.79 26.13
N ASP A 372 -9.97 19.53 26.25
CA ASP A 372 -9.72 20.59 27.18
C ASP A 372 -9.73 21.96 26.48
N PRO A 373 -9.74 23.08 27.22
CA PRO A 373 -9.82 24.42 26.64
C PRO A 373 -8.78 24.72 25.56
N PRO A 374 -7.47 24.36 25.69
CA PRO A 374 -6.49 24.64 24.64
C PRO A 374 -6.78 23.91 23.32
N VAL A 375 -7.24 22.65 23.38
CA VAL A 375 -7.62 21.89 22.16
C VAL A 375 -8.81 22.54 21.47
N ILE A 376 -9.80 23.00 22.23
CA ILE A 376 -10.97 23.71 21.66
C ILE A 376 -10.53 25.03 21.02
N ALA A 377 -9.64 25.80 21.69
CA ALA A 377 -9.07 27.01 21.14
C ALA A 377 -8.33 26.76 19.81
N GLY A 378 -7.51 25.70 19.78
CA GLY A 378 -6.81 25.28 18.57
C GLY A 378 -7.76 24.93 17.43
N ARG A 379 -8.83 24.18 17.71
CA ARG A 379 -9.83 23.84 16.69
C ARG A 379 -10.65 25.04 16.23
N LEU A 380 -11.01 25.95 17.11
CA LEU A 380 -11.65 27.23 16.77
C LEU A 380 -10.73 28.07 15.88
N ALA A 381 -9.42 28.10 16.16
CA ALA A 381 -8.44 28.78 15.33
C ALA A 381 -8.39 28.20 13.90
N GLU A 382 -8.43 26.88 13.76
CA GLU A 382 -8.49 26.22 12.44
C GLU A 382 -9.75 26.59 11.66
N VAL A 383 -10.90 26.70 12.35
CA VAL A 383 -12.19 26.99 11.72
C VAL A 383 -12.33 28.45 11.35
N THR A 384 -11.84 29.36 12.22
CA THR A 384 -12.08 30.80 12.08
C THR A 384 -10.92 31.57 11.46
N GLY A 385 -9.72 30.96 11.41
CA GLY A 385 -8.48 31.68 11.05
C GLY A 385 -7.94 32.63 12.11
N ARG A 386 -8.59 32.74 13.28
CA ARG A 386 -8.16 33.59 14.39
C ARG A 386 -7.10 32.85 15.25
N PRO A 387 -6.16 33.57 15.87
CA PRO A 387 -5.17 32.91 16.74
C PRO A 387 -5.84 32.31 18.01
N PRO A 388 -5.35 31.16 18.53
CA PRO A 388 -5.96 30.45 19.65
C PRO A 388 -6.15 31.32 20.90
N GLU A 389 -5.21 32.23 21.17
CA GLU A 389 -5.22 33.14 22.31
C GLU A 389 -6.32 34.25 22.22
N SER A 390 -6.98 34.37 21.07
CA SER A 390 -8.10 35.31 20.90
C SER A 390 -9.42 34.81 21.50
N PHE A 391 -9.47 33.55 21.94
CA PHE A 391 -10.68 32.96 22.53
C PHE A 391 -10.60 33.01 24.05
N PRO A 392 -11.59 33.67 24.74
CA PRO A 392 -11.56 33.81 26.20
C PRO A 392 -11.60 32.46 26.93
N GLU A 393 -10.74 32.28 27.92
CA GLU A 393 -10.60 31.03 28.66
C GLU A 393 -11.89 30.58 29.38
N ASP A 394 -12.63 31.51 29.94
CA ASP A 394 -13.91 31.27 30.61
C ASP A 394 -14.97 30.74 29.64
N VAL A 395 -15.00 31.25 28.39
CA VAL A 395 -15.86 30.75 27.30
C VAL A 395 -15.46 29.31 26.94
N LEU A 396 -14.16 29.06 26.75
CA LEU A 396 -13.66 27.70 26.43
C LEU A 396 -13.99 26.69 27.54
N VAL A 397 -13.82 27.07 28.81
CA VAL A 397 -14.20 26.25 29.97
C VAL A 397 -15.72 25.98 29.96
N GLN A 398 -16.52 26.99 29.61
CA GLN A 398 -17.98 26.84 29.51
C GLN A 398 -18.36 25.90 28.35
N MET A 399 -17.66 25.93 27.22
CA MET A 399 -17.84 24.97 26.11
C MET A 399 -17.62 23.54 26.60
N VAL A 400 -16.53 23.27 27.32
CA VAL A 400 -16.26 21.92 27.92
C VAL A 400 -17.41 21.49 28.82
N ARG A 401 -17.92 22.37 29.67
CA ARG A 401 -19.04 22.08 30.57
C ARG A 401 -20.34 21.77 29.81
N LEU A 402 -20.62 22.54 28.76
CA LEU A 402 -21.79 22.34 27.91
C LEU A 402 -21.71 20.99 27.20
N MET A 403 -20.64 20.66 26.52
CA MET A 403 -20.46 19.38 25.83
C MET A 403 -20.70 18.19 26.76
N ARG A 404 -20.12 18.22 27.98
CA ARG A 404 -20.25 17.14 28.95
C ARG A 404 -21.68 17.04 29.50
N ARG A 405 -22.33 18.18 29.76
CA ARG A 405 -23.72 18.22 30.23
C ARG A 405 -24.69 17.69 29.18
N GLU A 406 -24.53 18.10 27.93
CA GLU A 406 -25.38 17.66 26.81
C GLU A 406 -25.21 16.17 26.54
N LEU A 407 -23.97 15.65 26.57
CA LEU A 407 -23.72 14.22 26.48
C LEU A 407 -24.36 13.42 27.62
N ARG A 408 -24.30 13.92 28.87
CA ARG A 408 -24.99 13.31 30.03
C ARG A 408 -26.51 13.34 29.89
N ALA A 409 -27.04 14.34 29.17
CA ALA A 409 -28.46 14.42 28.85
C ALA A 409 -28.87 13.56 27.63
N GLY A 410 -27.95 12.74 27.10
CA GLY A 410 -28.21 11.84 25.96
C GLY A 410 -28.05 12.48 24.59
N GLN A 411 -27.60 13.72 24.50
CA GLN A 411 -27.38 14.41 23.22
C GLN A 411 -26.03 13.97 22.60
N ARG A 412 -26.10 13.46 21.36
CA ARG A 412 -24.94 12.99 20.60
C ARG A 412 -24.61 13.98 19.49
N ILE A 413 -23.82 15.00 19.83
CA ILE A 413 -23.44 16.10 18.92
C ILE A 413 -21.98 15.92 18.49
N VAL A 414 -21.70 16.07 17.19
CA VAL A 414 -20.35 16.04 16.63
C VAL A 414 -19.77 17.44 16.70
N TYR A 415 -19.20 17.80 17.84
CA TYR A 415 -18.63 19.15 18.07
C TYR A 415 -17.34 19.43 17.29
N ASP A 416 -16.74 18.44 16.64
CA ASP A 416 -15.63 18.65 15.71
C ASP A 416 -16.07 19.27 14.38
N ASP A 417 -17.38 19.15 14.05
CA ASP A 417 -17.99 19.83 12.92
C ASP A 417 -17.93 21.35 13.10
N PRO A 418 -17.45 22.12 12.10
CA PRO A 418 -17.29 23.58 12.22
C PRO A 418 -18.56 24.30 12.63
N VAL A 419 -19.72 23.91 12.09
CA VAL A 419 -21.00 24.56 12.40
C VAL A 419 -21.41 24.31 13.85
N GLN A 420 -21.32 23.05 14.30
CA GLN A 420 -21.65 22.67 15.66
C GLN A 420 -20.69 23.29 16.68
N LEU A 421 -19.42 23.40 16.33
CA LEU A 421 -18.40 24.05 17.16
C LEU A 421 -18.69 25.54 17.34
N MET A 422 -19.02 26.26 16.26
CA MET A 422 -19.36 27.70 16.32
C MET A 422 -20.68 27.93 17.08
N GLN A 423 -21.69 27.10 16.91
CA GLN A 423 -22.91 27.13 17.71
C GLN A 423 -22.64 26.95 19.20
N LEU A 424 -21.76 25.98 19.52
CA LEU A 424 -21.35 25.76 20.91
C LEU A 424 -20.61 26.97 21.48
N TYR A 425 -19.72 27.61 20.70
CA TYR A 425 -19.00 28.80 21.06
C TYR A 425 -19.96 29.97 21.39
N GLY A 426 -20.95 30.24 20.52
CA GLY A 426 -21.97 31.27 20.79
C GLY A 426 -22.77 30.95 22.06
N ARG A 427 -23.23 29.72 22.26
CA ARG A 427 -23.96 29.31 23.48
C ARG A 427 -23.14 29.36 24.77
N ALA A 428 -21.82 29.31 24.64
CA ALA A 428 -20.91 29.47 25.77
C ALA A 428 -20.61 30.92 26.14
N GLY A 429 -21.15 31.88 25.39
CA GLY A 429 -20.95 33.32 25.59
C GLY A 429 -19.88 33.97 24.70
N GLY A 430 -19.38 33.19 23.68
CA GLY A 430 -18.52 33.75 22.64
C GLY A 430 -19.31 34.71 21.73
N LEU A 431 -18.66 35.77 21.24
CA LEU A 431 -19.25 36.66 20.27
C LEU A 431 -19.35 35.98 18.90
N ASP A 432 -20.47 36.17 18.21
CA ASP A 432 -20.63 35.70 16.85
C ASP A 432 -19.57 36.32 15.95
N VAL A 433 -18.92 35.50 15.14
CA VAL A 433 -17.82 35.89 14.21
C VAL A 433 -18.41 36.39 12.87
N GLY A 434 -19.63 36.90 12.91
CA GLY A 434 -20.41 37.31 11.73
C GLY A 434 -20.72 38.82 11.64
N GLU A 435 -19.87 39.68 12.26
CA GLU A 435 -19.89 41.13 12.00
C GLU A 435 -18.49 41.63 11.66
#